data_f81a44e968f852c4838d4fa736cdc038
#
_entry.id   f81a44e968f852c4838d4fa736cdc038
#
_cell.length_a   1.000
_cell.length_b   1.000
_cell.length_c   1.000
_cell.angle_alpha   90.00
_cell.angle_beta   90.00
_cell.angle_gamma   90.00
#
_symmetry.space_group_name_H-M   'P 1'
#
loop_
_entity.id
_entity.type
_entity.pdbx_description
1 polymer ?
#
loop_
_entity_poly.entity_id
_entity_poly.type
_entity_poly.pdbx_seq_one_letter_code
_entity_poly.pdbx_strand_id
1 'polypeptide(L)'
;MKKSNISLSFICILSTVLFAESNTSGKVFFNHSTDLSENGINAFNMKRAYLTLDNDVSESVSYKVTYDMGSNDGGSAHTAFLKVAMVKWKTSLGNVMIGMQGMNMFKTMENTWGHRFIAKMPMDTYKYSGSADLGIGLSRSFGPISTSALITNGGGYKKAESDSHKKLSIHAVYGESKLNKKDGFNGGLSISTEPYDKDSLNIENTSVMGIFAGYAGNDFRGGFEFDTKTQEDVSGQIFCIYATYKINDKLSILARLDQADDNISRESDGVRAIITGVHYNAAKGLTIAPTIRVQAPEVGDSENSIVLNFQFKF
;
A
#
# COMPACT_ATOMS: atom_id res chain seq x y z
N MET A 1 3.94 -54.71 -60.94
CA MET A 1 3.65 -53.43 -60.32
C MET A 1 3.54 -53.61 -58.81
N LYS A 2 4.60 -53.26 -58.06
CA LYS A 2 4.60 -53.35 -56.59
C LYS A 2 4.07 -52.02 -56.01
N LYS A 3 2.95 -52.01 -55.30
CA LYS A 3 2.45 -50.85 -54.58
C LYS A 3 3.24 -50.73 -53.26
N SER A 4 3.98 -49.64 -53.16
CA SER A 4 4.65 -49.23 -51.90
C SER A 4 3.64 -48.56 -51.01
N ASN A 5 3.34 -49.13 -49.87
CA ASN A 5 2.57 -48.50 -48.78
C ASN A 5 3.52 -47.62 -47.95
N ILE A 6 3.42 -46.32 -48.12
CA ILE A 6 4.09 -45.35 -47.24
C ILE A 6 3.18 -45.18 -46.03
N SER A 7 3.60 -45.77 -44.89
CA SER A 7 2.97 -45.53 -43.57
C SER A 7 3.45 -44.20 -43.02
N LEU A 8 2.55 -43.22 -42.99
CA LEU A 8 2.81 -41.91 -42.44
C LEU A 8 2.62 -41.99 -40.91
N SER A 9 3.70 -42.26 -40.19
CA SER A 9 3.68 -42.18 -38.71
C SER A 9 3.60 -40.72 -38.28
N PHE A 10 2.42 -40.28 -37.86
CA PHE A 10 2.20 -39.00 -37.20
C PHE A 10 2.80 -39.06 -35.80
N ILE A 11 4.01 -38.55 -35.61
CA ILE A 11 4.61 -38.32 -34.29
C ILE A 11 3.92 -37.09 -33.72
N CYS A 12 2.89 -37.28 -32.89
CA CYS A 12 2.37 -36.24 -32.01
C CYS A 12 3.46 -35.95 -30.93
N ILE A 13 4.27 -34.92 -31.21
CA ILE A 13 5.09 -34.31 -30.15
C ILE A 13 4.11 -33.55 -29.25
N LEU A 14 3.67 -34.22 -28.18
CA LEU A 14 2.96 -33.60 -27.07
C LEU A 14 3.99 -32.74 -26.35
N SER A 15 4.18 -31.50 -26.81
CA SER A 15 4.87 -30.49 -26.03
C SER A 15 4.04 -30.23 -24.79
N THR A 16 4.36 -30.91 -23.69
CA THR A 16 3.94 -30.50 -22.35
C THR A 16 4.53 -29.12 -22.10
N VAL A 17 3.78 -28.09 -22.43
CA VAL A 17 4.04 -26.75 -21.93
C VAL A 17 3.84 -26.89 -20.42
N LEU A 18 4.91 -27.00 -19.67
CA LEU A 18 4.93 -26.81 -18.24
C LEU A 18 4.51 -25.34 -18.01
N PHE A 19 3.22 -25.11 -17.89
CA PHE A 19 2.73 -23.88 -17.26
C PHE A 19 3.20 -23.98 -15.83
N ALA A 20 4.25 -23.23 -15.47
CA ALA A 20 4.56 -23.00 -14.09
C ALA A 20 3.27 -22.48 -13.44
N GLU A 21 2.72 -23.22 -12.48
CA GLU A 21 1.49 -22.84 -11.79
C GLU A 21 1.73 -21.47 -11.15
N SER A 22 1.16 -20.43 -11.75
CA SER A 22 1.23 -19.08 -11.16
C SER A 22 0.31 -19.03 -9.94
N ASN A 23 0.83 -18.56 -8.81
CA ASN A 23 0.00 -18.30 -7.65
C ASN A 23 -0.96 -17.14 -7.97
N THR A 24 -2.24 -17.44 -7.91
CA THR A 24 -3.30 -16.45 -8.07
C THR A 24 -3.87 -16.10 -6.71
N SER A 25 -3.99 -14.82 -6.40
CA SER A 25 -4.59 -14.35 -5.17
C SER A 25 -5.35 -13.05 -5.40
N GLY A 26 -6.34 -12.78 -4.57
CA GLY A 26 -7.12 -11.57 -4.69
C GLY A 26 -7.56 -11.01 -3.35
N LYS A 27 -7.92 -9.70 -3.39
CA LYS A 27 -8.52 -8.99 -2.26
C LYS A 27 -9.58 -8.03 -2.78
N VAL A 28 -10.77 -8.10 -2.22
CA VAL A 28 -11.84 -7.16 -2.52
C VAL A 28 -12.17 -6.39 -1.26
N PHE A 29 -12.24 -5.06 -1.37
CA PHE A 29 -12.61 -4.15 -0.29
C PHE A 29 -13.85 -3.37 -0.73
N PHE A 30 -14.90 -3.48 0.03
CA PHE A 30 -16.10 -2.67 -0.15
C PHE A 30 -16.63 -2.23 1.21
N ASN A 31 -17.49 -1.24 1.24
CA ASN A 31 -18.13 -0.80 2.45
C ASN A 31 -19.55 -0.29 2.19
N HIS A 32 -20.30 -0.22 3.27
CA HIS A 32 -21.49 0.60 3.38
C HIS A 32 -21.16 1.74 4.34
N SER A 33 -21.33 2.98 3.89
CA SER A 33 -21.09 4.17 4.70
C SER A 33 -22.37 4.97 4.87
N THR A 34 -22.60 5.42 6.10
CA THR A 34 -23.66 6.34 6.46
C THR A 34 -23.01 7.59 7.03
N ASP A 35 -23.12 8.70 6.33
CA ASP A 35 -22.77 10.01 6.83
C ASP A 35 -23.87 10.46 7.80
N LEU A 36 -23.48 10.97 8.97
CA LEU A 36 -24.42 11.37 10.04
C LEU A 36 -24.80 12.86 9.98
N SER A 37 -24.33 13.61 8.96
CA SER A 37 -24.75 14.99 8.72
C SER A 37 -26.21 15.07 8.25
N GLU A 38 -26.84 16.24 8.33
CA GLU A 38 -28.27 16.47 8.04
C GLU A 38 -28.68 16.02 6.63
N ASN A 39 -27.81 16.15 5.63
CA ASN A 39 -28.02 15.70 4.26
C ASN A 39 -27.02 14.60 3.84
N GLY A 40 -26.60 13.79 4.80
CA GLY A 40 -25.53 12.81 4.64
C GLY A 40 -25.87 11.71 3.66
N ILE A 41 -24.89 11.29 2.87
CA ILE A 41 -25.03 10.21 1.90
C ILE A 41 -24.94 8.86 2.59
N ASN A 42 -25.82 7.96 2.19
CA ASN A 42 -25.86 6.57 2.60
C ASN A 42 -25.64 5.68 1.37
N ALA A 43 -24.48 4.99 1.30
CA ALA A 43 -24.09 4.30 0.06
C ALA A 43 -23.24 3.05 0.27
N PHE A 44 -23.39 2.09 -0.64
CA PHE A 44 -22.41 1.03 -0.85
C PHE A 44 -21.31 1.51 -1.79
N ASN A 45 -20.06 1.26 -1.42
CA ASN A 45 -18.89 1.70 -2.17
C ASN A 45 -17.94 0.54 -2.42
N MET A 46 -17.57 0.32 -3.67
CA MET A 46 -16.43 -0.51 -4.03
C MET A 46 -15.14 0.29 -3.79
N LYS A 47 -14.35 -0.12 -2.80
CA LYS A 47 -13.12 0.61 -2.44
C LYS A 47 -11.93 0.16 -3.27
N ARG A 48 -11.73 -1.15 -3.43
CA ARG A 48 -10.65 -1.76 -4.21
C ARG A 48 -10.99 -3.21 -4.58
N ALA A 49 -10.45 -3.65 -5.70
CA ALA A 49 -10.36 -5.07 -6.02
C ALA A 49 -8.97 -5.34 -6.60
N TYR A 50 -8.18 -6.16 -5.91
CA TYR A 50 -6.84 -6.57 -6.33
C TYR A 50 -6.90 -7.97 -6.89
N LEU A 51 -6.29 -8.16 -8.07
CA LEU A 51 -5.97 -9.47 -8.62
C LEU A 51 -4.45 -9.54 -8.78
N THR A 52 -3.84 -10.53 -8.15
CA THR A 52 -2.38 -10.71 -8.16
C THR A 52 -2.03 -12.07 -8.75
N LEU A 53 -1.07 -12.04 -9.66
CA LEU A 53 -0.38 -13.20 -10.22
C LEU A 53 1.08 -13.09 -9.82
N ASP A 54 1.65 -14.10 -9.19
CA ASP A 54 3.07 -14.15 -8.88
C ASP A 54 3.62 -15.56 -9.01
N ASN A 55 4.89 -15.66 -9.38
CA ASN A 55 5.59 -16.96 -9.46
C ASN A 55 7.11 -16.77 -9.42
N ASP A 56 7.82 -17.81 -9.05
CA ASP A 56 9.25 -17.95 -9.21
C ASP A 56 9.55 -18.52 -10.61
N VAL A 57 10.31 -17.79 -11.43
CA VAL A 57 10.77 -18.22 -12.75
C VAL A 57 12.01 -19.10 -12.62
N SER A 58 12.84 -18.81 -11.61
CA SER A 58 14.01 -19.57 -11.23
C SER A 58 14.31 -19.36 -9.74
N GLU A 59 15.35 -20.00 -9.21
CA GLU A 59 15.80 -19.79 -7.83
C GLU A 59 16.14 -18.32 -7.51
N SER A 60 16.56 -17.56 -8.52
CA SER A 60 16.97 -16.17 -8.36
C SER A 60 16.00 -15.14 -8.93
N VAL A 61 15.06 -15.51 -9.78
CA VAL A 61 14.17 -14.59 -10.48
C VAL A 61 12.71 -14.93 -10.20
N SER A 62 11.95 -13.95 -9.75
CA SER A 62 10.49 -14.03 -9.61
C SER A 62 9.83 -12.81 -10.21
N TYR A 63 8.54 -12.94 -10.56
CA TYR A 63 7.74 -11.83 -11.02
C TYR A 63 6.49 -11.65 -10.18
N LYS A 64 5.93 -10.45 -10.26
CA LYS A 64 4.62 -10.14 -9.68
C LYS A 64 3.87 -9.15 -10.54
N VAL A 65 2.62 -9.49 -10.85
CA VAL A 65 1.68 -8.59 -11.52
C VAL A 65 0.46 -8.42 -10.62
N THR A 66 0.04 -7.19 -10.38
CA THR A 66 -1.16 -6.87 -9.60
C THR A 66 -1.98 -5.81 -10.33
N TYR A 67 -3.21 -6.15 -10.67
CA TYR A 67 -4.23 -5.20 -11.08
C TYR A 67 -4.95 -4.66 -9.84
N ASP A 68 -5.25 -3.36 -9.86
CA ASP A 68 -5.99 -2.63 -8.82
C ASP A 68 -7.19 -1.96 -9.49
N MET A 69 -8.39 -2.42 -9.18
CA MET A 69 -9.61 -1.79 -9.69
C MET A 69 -10.12 -0.76 -8.68
N GLY A 70 -10.41 0.43 -9.18
CA GLY A 70 -10.89 1.55 -8.39
C GLY A 70 -11.35 2.70 -9.27
N SER A 71 -11.82 3.79 -8.68
CA SER A 71 -12.20 4.99 -9.42
C SER A 71 -10.97 5.71 -10.00
N ASN A 72 -11.17 6.37 -11.13
CA ASN A 72 -10.23 7.28 -11.75
C ASN A 72 -10.74 8.73 -11.68
N ASP A 73 -9.85 9.69 -12.02
CA ASP A 73 -10.17 11.12 -12.01
C ASP A 73 -11.11 11.53 -13.17
N GLY A 74 -11.29 10.66 -14.18
CA GLY A 74 -12.23 10.85 -15.30
C GLY A 74 -13.67 10.40 -15.01
N GLY A 75 -13.98 10.09 -13.73
CA GLY A 75 -15.34 9.73 -13.29
C GLY A 75 -15.72 8.26 -13.45
N SER A 76 -14.85 7.40 -14.02
CA SER A 76 -15.11 5.96 -14.05
C SER A 76 -14.96 5.36 -12.66
N ALA A 77 -16.02 4.73 -12.17
CA ALA A 77 -16.06 4.10 -10.85
C ALA A 77 -15.17 2.84 -10.75
N HIS A 78 -14.90 2.16 -11.90
CA HIS A 78 -14.27 0.84 -11.93
C HIS A 78 -13.23 0.73 -13.02
N THR A 79 -12.16 1.51 -12.93
CA THR A 79 -11.01 1.43 -13.83
C THR A 79 -9.98 0.44 -13.29
N ALA A 80 -9.46 -0.42 -14.16
CA ALA A 80 -8.35 -1.32 -13.82
C ALA A 80 -7.00 -0.62 -14.05
N PHE A 81 -6.19 -0.52 -13.02
CA PHE A 81 -4.83 0.01 -13.08
C PHE A 81 -3.82 -1.11 -12.91
N LEU A 82 -2.73 -1.06 -13.65
CA LEU A 82 -1.57 -1.91 -13.42
C LEU A 82 -0.78 -1.34 -12.24
N LYS A 83 -1.00 -1.87 -11.04
CA LYS A 83 -0.39 -1.37 -9.81
C LYS A 83 1.00 -1.94 -9.56
N VAL A 84 1.21 -3.20 -9.90
CA VAL A 84 2.50 -3.87 -9.82
C VAL A 84 2.70 -4.66 -11.09
N ALA A 85 3.86 -4.50 -11.71
CA ALA A 85 4.38 -5.31 -12.81
C ALA A 85 5.89 -5.28 -12.69
N MET A 86 6.44 -6.17 -11.87
CA MET A 86 7.85 -6.15 -11.53
C MET A 86 8.49 -7.52 -11.61
N VAL A 87 9.77 -7.50 -11.90
CA VAL A 87 10.69 -8.63 -11.70
C VAL A 87 11.51 -8.36 -10.44
N LYS A 88 11.66 -9.39 -9.62
CA LYS A 88 12.59 -9.41 -8.48
C LYS A 88 13.71 -10.38 -8.79
N TRP A 89 14.93 -9.88 -8.71
CA TRP A 89 16.15 -10.63 -8.95
C TRP A 89 17.01 -10.67 -7.69
N LYS A 90 17.25 -11.87 -7.18
CA LYS A 90 18.14 -12.12 -6.02
C LYS A 90 19.59 -12.08 -6.51
N THR A 91 20.39 -11.21 -5.96
CA THR A 91 21.82 -11.04 -6.28
C THR A 91 22.66 -11.10 -5.02
N SER A 92 23.97 -11.12 -5.16
CA SER A 92 24.92 -11.03 -4.02
C SER A 92 24.81 -9.66 -3.29
N LEU A 93 24.35 -8.62 -3.97
CA LEU A 93 24.14 -7.28 -3.40
C LEU A 93 22.83 -7.17 -2.63
N GLY A 94 21.88 -8.05 -2.88
CA GLY A 94 20.52 -8.02 -2.33
C GLY A 94 19.46 -8.35 -3.37
N ASN A 95 18.20 -8.01 -3.10
CA ASN A 95 17.12 -8.18 -4.06
C ASN A 95 16.97 -6.90 -4.89
N VAL A 96 17.17 -7.02 -6.19
CA VAL A 96 16.91 -5.96 -7.17
C VAL A 96 15.46 -6.10 -7.66
N MET A 97 14.69 -5.04 -7.63
CA MET A 97 13.33 -4.96 -8.17
C MET A 97 13.33 -4.03 -9.38
N ILE A 98 12.71 -4.45 -10.48
CA ILE A 98 12.67 -3.68 -11.74
C ILE A 98 11.23 -3.66 -12.24
N GLY A 99 10.71 -2.49 -12.55
CA GLY A 99 9.37 -2.30 -13.07
C GLY A 99 8.44 -1.52 -12.14
N MET A 100 7.13 -1.64 -12.36
CA MET A 100 6.10 -1.02 -11.52
C MET A 100 6.05 -1.77 -10.20
N GLN A 101 6.48 -1.14 -9.11
CA GLN A 101 6.68 -1.76 -7.82
C GLN A 101 6.05 -0.97 -6.67
N GLY A 102 5.84 -1.63 -5.52
CA GLY A 102 5.38 -0.94 -4.31
C GLY A 102 6.44 0.03 -3.79
N MET A 103 6.00 1.24 -3.42
CA MET A 103 6.86 2.20 -2.73
C MET A 103 7.21 1.70 -1.32
N ASN A 104 8.41 2.09 -0.85
CA ASN A 104 8.95 1.65 0.43
C ASN A 104 8.64 2.60 1.61
N MET A 105 7.97 3.72 1.38
CA MET A 105 7.82 4.80 2.37
C MET A 105 6.99 4.42 3.60
N PHE A 106 5.87 3.70 3.45
CA PHE A 106 4.95 3.40 4.56
C PHE A 106 4.55 1.92 4.67
N LYS A 107 5.21 1.02 3.94
CA LYS A 107 4.78 -0.39 3.89
C LYS A 107 4.91 -1.12 5.23
N THR A 108 5.92 -0.79 6.03
CA THR A 108 6.10 -1.36 7.37
C THR A 108 4.99 -0.91 8.31
N MET A 109 4.62 0.37 8.30
CA MET A 109 3.52 0.91 9.09
C MET A 109 2.17 0.31 8.64
N GLU A 110 1.93 0.19 7.33
CA GLU A 110 0.73 -0.47 6.80
C GLU A 110 0.62 -1.93 7.27
N ASN A 111 1.73 -2.66 7.34
CA ASN A 111 1.76 -4.01 7.88
C ASN A 111 1.48 -4.02 9.39
N THR A 112 2.02 -3.06 10.15
CA THR A 112 1.75 -2.94 11.59
C THR A 112 0.27 -2.58 11.84
N TRP A 113 -0.30 -1.64 11.09
CA TRP A 113 -1.73 -1.34 11.13
C TRP A 113 -2.58 -2.57 10.77
N GLY A 114 -2.29 -3.23 9.65
CA GLY A 114 -2.92 -4.48 9.22
C GLY A 114 -4.36 -4.36 8.71
N HIS A 115 -4.97 -3.19 8.77
CA HIS A 115 -6.38 -2.95 8.42
C HIS A 115 -6.54 -1.98 7.24
N ARG A 116 -5.73 -2.18 6.18
CA ARG A 116 -5.75 -1.37 4.96
C ARG A 116 -7.15 -1.24 4.32
N PHE A 117 -8.02 -2.26 4.48
CA PHE A 117 -9.39 -2.24 3.97
C PHE A 117 -10.30 -1.27 4.74
N ILE A 118 -9.96 -0.95 5.99
CA ILE A 118 -10.63 0.08 6.80
C ILE A 118 -10.09 1.46 6.39
N ALA A 119 -8.78 1.68 6.51
CA ALA A 119 -8.15 2.95 6.18
C ALA A 119 -6.74 2.75 5.63
N LYS A 120 -6.34 3.65 4.70
CA LYS A 120 -4.97 3.80 4.24
C LYS A 120 -4.08 4.32 5.36
N MET A 121 -2.75 4.13 5.23
CA MET A 121 -1.82 4.87 6.07
C MET A 121 -1.85 6.36 5.75
N PRO A 122 -1.53 7.24 6.72
CA PRO A 122 -1.60 8.68 6.53
C PRO A 122 -0.75 9.19 5.37
N MET A 123 0.49 8.72 5.20
CA MET A 123 1.30 9.09 4.03
C MET A 123 0.59 8.87 2.68
N ASP A 124 -0.22 7.78 2.53
CA ASP A 124 -1.03 7.52 1.32
C ASP A 124 -2.31 8.39 1.31
N THR A 125 -2.86 8.71 2.47
CA THR A 125 -4.09 9.51 2.59
C THR A 125 -3.82 10.98 2.27
N TYR A 126 -2.77 11.55 2.87
CA TYR A 126 -2.39 12.96 2.77
C TYR A 126 -1.35 13.21 1.66
N LYS A 127 -1.12 12.22 0.77
CA LYS A 127 -0.28 12.36 -0.43
C LYS A 127 1.19 12.71 -0.16
N TYR A 128 1.75 12.20 0.93
CA TYR A 128 3.20 12.28 1.20
C TYR A 128 3.96 11.24 0.38
N SER A 129 3.32 10.11 0.06
CA SER A 129 3.88 9.10 -0.85
C SER A 129 2.78 8.33 -1.57
N GLY A 130 3.02 7.98 -2.82
CA GLY A 130 2.22 6.99 -3.55
C GLY A 130 2.45 5.57 -3.02
N SER A 131 1.54 4.64 -3.34
CA SER A 131 1.65 3.24 -2.89
C SER A 131 2.42 2.33 -3.86
N ALA A 132 2.62 2.75 -5.11
CA ALA A 132 3.41 2.06 -6.13
C ALA A 132 3.85 3.03 -7.22
N ASP A 133 4.99 2.73 -7.87
CA ASP A 133 5.56 3.55 -8.94
C ASP A 133 6.49 2.74 -9.83
N LEU A 134 6.81 3.25 -11.03
CA LEU A 134 7.70 2.63 -11.99
C LEU A 134 9.15 3.01 -11.70
N GLY A 135 10.04 2.03 -11.60
CA GLY A 135 11.46 2.29 -11.37
C GLY A 135 12.28 1.05 -11.04
N ILE A 136 13.40 1.29 -10.37
CA ILE A 136 14.35 0.26 -9.93
C ILE A 136 14.54 0.41 -8.42
N GLY A 137 14.60 -0.72 -7.71
CA GLY A 137 14.83 -0.79 -6.28
C GLY A 137 15.87 -1.83 -5.90
N LEU A 138 16.52 -1.60 -4.78
CA LEU A 138 17.41 -2.56 -4.12
C LEU A 138 16.96 -2.71 -2.68
N SER A 139 16.85 -3.95 -2.20
CA SER A 139 16.59 -4.23 -0.77
C SER A 139 17.57 -5.27 -0.24
N ARG A 140 18.02 -5.06 1.00
CA ARG A 140 18.95 -5.97 1.70
C ARG A 140 18.69 -5.95 3.20
N SER A 141 18.92 -7.09 3.83
CA SER A 141 18.90 -7.22 5.30
C SER A 141 20.32 -7.46 5.84
N PHE A 142 20.61 -6.83 6.97
CA PHE A 142 21.86 -6.94 7.73
C PHE A 142 21.50 -7.32 9.17
N GLY A 143 21.41 -8.62 9.44
CA GLY A 143 20.90 -9.09 10.73
C GLY A 143 19.45 -8.60 10.96
N PRO A 144 19.19 -7.87 12.06
CA PRO A 144 17.86 -7.36 12.36
C PRO A 144 17.45 -6.12 11.57
N ILE A 145 18.37 -5.52 10.79
CA ILE A 145 18.11 -4.31 10.02
C ILE A 145 17.77 -4.71 8.58
N SER A 146 16.64 -4.26 8.07
CA SER A 146 16.26 -4.36 6.66
C SER A 146 16.23 -2.96 6.04
N THR A 147 16.85 -2.85 4.85
CA THR A 147 16.93 -1.57 4.13
C THR A 147 16.42 -1.72 2.72
N SER A 148 15.92 -0.63 2.15
CA SER A 148 15.61 -0.55 0.72
C SER A 148 15.85 0.88 0.21
N ALA A 149 16.29 0.98 -1.04
CA ALA A 149 16.41 2.22 -1.78
C ALA A 149 15.74 2.04 -3.15
N LEU A 150 14.96 3.02 -3.59
CA LEU A 150 14.27 3.02 -4.87
C LEU A 150 14.58 4.33 -5.61
N ILE A 151 14.72 4.21 -6.93
CA ILE A 151 14.69 5.32 -7.88
C ILE A 151 13.48 5.07 -8.77
N THR A 152 12.51 5.99 -8.73
CA THR A 152 11.23 5.85 -9.43
C THR A 152 10.86 7.14 -10.15
N ASN A 153 9.85 7.08 -10.99
CA ASN A 153 9.37 8.26 -11.71
C ASN A 153 8.83 9.36 -10.77
N GLY A 154 8.10 9.02 -9.71
CA GLY A 154 7.47 9.99 -8.80
C GLY A 154 5.94 10.10 -9.01
N GLY A 155 5.46 10.08 -10.24
CA GLY A 155 4.05 10.27 -10.59
C GLY A 155 3.06 9.20 -10.07
N GLY A 156 3.57 8.04 -9.65
CA GLY A 156 2.79 6.91 -9.16
C GLY A 156 2.12 6.09 -10.28
N TYR A 157 1.56 4.94 -9.94
CA TYR A 157 1.07 3.94 -10.92
C TYR A 157 -0.20 4.34 -11.71
N LYS A 158 -0.85 5.45 -11.36
CA LYS A 158 -2.10 5.91 -12.01
C LYS A 158 -1.88 6.97 -13.08
N LYS A 159 -0.69 7.54 -13.16
CA LYS A 159 -0.34 8.61 -14.08
C LYS A 159 0.83 8.19 -14.95
N ALA A 160 0.85 8.66 -16.19
CA ALA A 160 2.04 8.60 -17.01
C ALA A 160 3.09 9.58 -16.49
N GLU A 161 4.36 9.33 -16.78
CA GLU A 161 5.44 10.27 -16.50
C GLU A 161 5.23 11.55 -17.30
N SER A 162 5.40 12.69 -16.64
CA SER A 162 5.17 14.01 -17.22
C SER A 162 6.41 14.91 -17.19
N ASP A 163 7.50 14.47 -16.54
CA ASP A 163 8.74 15.23 -16.47
C ASP A 163 9.98 14.31 -16.53
N SER A 164 11.17 14.91 -16.46
CA SER A 164 12.46 14.18 -16.50
C SER A 164 13.00 13.80 -15.14
N HIS A 165 12.39 14.28 -14.06
CA HIS A 165 12.88 14.10 -12.70
C HIS A 165 12.60 12.71 -12.17
N LYS A 166 13.38 12.31 -11.15
CA LYS A 166 13.23 11.01 -10.52
C LYS A 166 13.19 11.15 -9.01
N LYS A 167 12.28 10.41 -8.41
CA LYS A 167 12.15 10.29 -6.96
C LYS A 167 13.15 9.27 -6.43
N LEU A 168 13.95 9.68 -5.48
CA LEU A 168 14.78 8.78 -4.65
C LEU A 168 14.06 8.54 -3.33
N SER A 169 13.94 7.28 -2.90
CA SER A 169 13.41 6.93 -1.58
C SER A 169 14.26 5.87 -0.89
N ILE A 170 14.44 6.04 0.42
CA ILE A 170 15.18 5.13 1.30
C ILE A 170 14.30 4.77 2.49
N HIS A 171 14.31 3.50 2.85
CA HIS A 171 13.63 2.97 4.03
C HIS A 171 14.57 2.06 4.81
N ALA A 172 14.60 2.23 6.11
CA ALA A 172 15.32 1.35 7.02
C ALA A 172 14.40 0.97 8.19
N VAL A 173 14.40 -0.31 8.52
CA VAL A 173 13.65 -0.86 9.66
C VAL A 173 14.52 -1.80 10.46
N TYR A 174 14.53 -1.62 11.77
CA TYR A 174 15.08 -2.56 12.74
C TYR A 174 13.94 -3.42 13.28
N GLY A 175 14.13 -4.73 13.33
CA GLY A 175 13.16 -5.68 13.85
C GLY A 175 12.19 -6.26 12.81
N GLU A 176 10.97 -6.59 13.20
CA GLU A 176 9.99 -7.30 12.38
C GLU A 176 9.13 -6.35 11.51
N SER A 177 9.29 -6.40 10.21
CA SER A 177 8.56 -5.53 9.27
C SER A 177 7.10 -5.94 9.01
N LYS A 178 6.66 -7.10 9.52
CA LYS A 178 5.33 -7.68 9.27
C LYS A 178 4.62 -8.05 10.57
N LEU A 179 4.46 -7.08 11.47
CA LEU A 179 3.82 -7.28 12.77
C LEU A 179 2.35 -7.74 12.68
N ASN A 180 1.72 -7.65 11.53
CA ASN A 180 0.41 -8.27 11.27
C ASN A 180 0.45 -9.78 11.06
N LYS A 181 1.65 -10.39 11.01
CA LYS A 181 1.85 -11.81 10.77
C LYS A 181 2.72 -12.48 11.83
N LYS A 182 3.56 -11.71 12.52
CA LYS A 182 4.55 -12.23 13.45
C LYS A 182 4.72 -11.25 14.59
N ASP A 183 4.76 -11.78 15.81
CA ASP A 183 5.03 -11.01 17.01
C ASP A 183 6.46 -10.47 17.04
N GLY A 184 6.64 -9.36 17.70
CA GLY A 184 7.91 -8.66 17.83
C GLY A 184 7.73 -7.15 17.91
N PHE A 185 8.79 -6.44 17.61
CA PHE A 185 8.77 -4.99 17.52
C PHE A 185 9.49 -4.52 16.25
N ASN A 186 9.22 -3.31 15.85
CA ASN A 186 10.01 -2.59 14.84
C ASN A 186 10.15 -1.12 15.19
N GLY A 187 11.13 -0.51 14.55
CA GLY A 187 11.30 0.93 14.52
C GLY A 187 12.17 1.29 13.32
N GLY A 188 11.94 2.46 12.75
CA GLY A 188 12.67 2.80 11.56
C GLY A 188 12.38 4.20 11.04
N LEU A 189 12.89 4.44 9.83
CA LEU A 189 12.74 5.70 9.13
C LEU A 189 12.50 5.48 7.63
N SER A 190 11.84 6.46 7.02
CA SER A 190 11.61 6.57 5.58
C SER A 190 11.98 7.98 5.14
N ILE A 191 12.72 8.10 4.04
CA ILE A 191 13.12 9.40 3.49
C ILE A 191 12.89 9.33 1.98
N SER A 192 12.36 10.40 1.39
CA SER A 192 12.35 10.57 -0.05
C SER A 192 12.61 12.01 -0.46
N THR A 193 13.18 12.18 -1.63
CA THR A 193 13.33 13.45 -2.32
C THR A 193 12.90 13.29 -3.77
N GLU A 194 12.21 14.31 -4.28
CA GLU A 194 11.66 14.33 -5.63
C GLU A 194 11.82 15.75 -6.19
N PRO A 195 12.77 15.96 -7.14
CA PRO A 195 12.87 17.23 -7.84
C PRO A 195 11.64 17.48 -8.71
N TYR A 196 11.30 18.73 -8.93
CA TYR A 196 10.28 19.17 -9.87
C TYR A 196 10.61 20.55 -10.45
N ASP A 197 10.10 20.86 -11.64
CA ASP A 197 10.25 22.16 -12.26
C ASP A 197 9.28 23.15 -11.58
N LYS A 198 9.81 24.08 -10.80
CA LYS A 198 9.03 25.18 -10.25
C LYS A 198 8.61 26.16 -11.34
N ASP A 199 9.54 26.46 -12.21
CA ASP A 199 9.37 27.23 -13.43
C ASP A 199 10.41 26.81 -14.50
N SER A 200 10.47 27.47 -15.62
CA SER A 200 11.38 27.13 -16.73
C SER A 200 12.88 27.24 -16.41
N LEU A 201 13.27 27.82 -15.26
CA LEU A 201 14.66 28.10 -14.88
C LEU A 201 15.04 27.47 -13.53
N ASN A 202 14.05 27.17 -12.69
CA ASN A 202 14.29 26.76 -11.31
C ASN A 202 13.74 25.37 -11.04
N ILE A 203 14.60 24.51 -10.48
CA ILE A 203 14.24 23.20 -9.99
C ILE A 203 14.20 23.25 -8.46
N GLU A 204 13.10 22.78 -7.88
CA GLU A 204 12.91 22.65 -6.44
C GLU A 204 12.73 21.18 -6.06
N ASN A 205 12.67 20.88 -4.76
CA ASN A 205 12.54 19.53 -4.28
C ASN A 205 11.35 19.39 -3.31
N THR A 206 10.58 18.32 -3.49
CA THR A 206 9.70 17.83 -2.44
C THR A 206 10.47 16.80 -1.61
N SER A 207 10.59 17.02 -0.32
CA SER A 207 11.24 16.11 0.62
C SER A 207 10.24 15.56 1.61
N VAL A 208 10.30 14.25 1.88
CA VAL A 208 9.46 13.59 2.88
C VAL A 208 10.36 12.79 3.81
N MET A 209 10.13 12.93 5.12
CA MET A 209 10.77 12.12 6.15
C MET A 209 9.71 11.56 7.08
N GLY A 210 9.83 10.29 7.43
CA GLY A 210 8.96 9.63 8.41
C GLY A 210 9.79 8.80 9.39
N ILE A 211 9.38 8.81 10.65
CA ILE A 211 9.86 7.91 11.70
C ILE A 211 8.69 7.10 12.24
N PHE A 212 8.94 5.88 12.61
CA PHE A 212 7.87 5.00 13.10
C PHE A 212 8.40 3.98 14.09
N ALA A 213 7.48 3.46 14.91
CA ALA A 213 7.70 2.25 15.68
C ALA A 213 6.41 1.45 15.82
N GLY A 214 6.56 0.16 16.11
CA GLY A 214 5.45 -0.75 16.31
C GLY A 214 5.82 -1.95 17.17
N TYR A 215 4.78 -2.56 17.73
CA TYR A 215 4.87 -3.76 18.55
C TYR A 215 3.68 -4.69 18.26
N ALA A 216 3.94 -5.99 18.30
CA ALA A 216 2.92 -7.04 18.33
C ALA A 216 3.31 -8.13 19.33
N GLY A 217 2.38 -8.52 20.18
CA GLY A 217 2.54 -9.58 21.16
C GLY A 217 1.46 -9.52 22.23
N ASN A 218 1.16 -10.64 22.88
CA ASN A 218 0.15 -10.73 23.93
C ASN A 218 -1.22 -10.18 23.50
N ASP A 219 -1.70 -10.62 22.34
CA ASP A 219 -2.97 -10.19 21.72
C ASP A 219 -3.05 -8.69 21.36
N PHE A 220 -1.99 -7.93 21.60
CA PHE A 220 -1.89 -6.52 21.24
C PHE A 220 -1.04 -6.32 19.99
N ARG A 221 -1.45 -5.41 19.12
CA ARG A 221 -0.63 -4.87 18.03
C ARG A 221 -0.92 -3.39 17.89
N GLY A 222 0.12 -2.58 17.85
CA GLY A 222 0.00 -1.14 17.70
C GLY A 222 1.28 -0.52 17.20
N GLY A 223 1.19 0.75 16.86
CA GLY A 223 2.33 1.52 16.40
C GLY A 223 1.98 2.99 16.25
N PHE A 224 3.01 3.76 15.95
CA PHE A 224 2.88 5.16 15.59
C PHE A 224 3.76 5.50 14.39
N GLU A 225 3.45 6.59 13.72
CA GLU A 225 4.31 7.26 12.75
C GLU A 225 4.22 8.78 12.94
N PHE A 226 5.34 9.45 12.66
CA PHE A 226 5.43 10.89 12.54
C PHE A 226 6.14 11.22 11.25
N ASP A 227 5.49 11.98 10.38
CA ASP A 227 5.96 12.30 9.04
C ASP A 227 6.01 13.80 8.82
N THR A 228 7.01 14.24 8.07
CA THR A 228 7.11 15.61 7.58
C THR A 228 7.23 15.62 6.07
N LYS A 229 6.64 16.62 5.44
CA LYS A 229 6.77 16.90 4.01
C LYS A 229 7.12 18.37 3.86
N THR A 230 8.20 18.65 3.13
CA THR A 230 8.62 20.01 2.82
C THR A 230 8.67 20.19 1.32
N GLN A 231 8.04 21.24 0.84
CA GLN A 231 8.06 21.68 -0.54
C GLN A 231 8.20 23.20 -0.55
N GLU A 232 9.30 23.72 -1.09
CA GLU A 232 9.69 25.12 -0.95
C GLU A 232 9.72 25.56 0.54
N ASP A 233 9.05 26.63 0.87
CA ASP A 233 8.94 27.15 2.24
C ASP A 233 7.76 26.57 3.04
N VAL A 234 7.00 25.63 2.43
CA VAL A 234 5.84 25.01 3.06
C VAL A 234 6.25 23.66 3.66
N SER A 235 6.00 23.51 4.94
CA SER A 235 6.19 22.27 5.66
C SER A 235 4.89 21.77 6.27
N GLY A 236 4.52 20.56 5.97
CA GLY A 236 3.41 19.85 6.59
C GLY A 236 3.90 18.72 7.49
N GLN A 237 3.04 18.26 8.37
CA GLN A 237 3.32 17.17 9.30
C GLN A 237 2.12 16.23 9.46
N ILE A 238 2.42 14.99 9.79
CA ILE A 238 1.44 13.96 10.15
C ILE A 238 1.90 13.28 11.43
N PHE A 239 0.98 13.10 12.36
CA PHE A 239 1.12 12.19 13.48
C PHE A 239 0.01 11.15 13.42
N CYS A 240 0.35 9.88 13.57
CA CYS A 240 -0.62 8.80 13.64
C CYS A 240 -0.25 7.82 14.75
N ILE A 241 -1.25 7.42 15.53
CA ILE A 241 -1.13 6.32 16.50
C ILE A 241 -2.30 5.36 16.31
N TYR A 242 -2.03 4.07 16.40
CA TYR A 242 -3.05 3.04 16.21
C TYR A 242 -2.79 1.80 17.05
N ALA A 243 -3.87 1.13 17.41
CA ALA A 243 -3.82 -0.11 18.16
C ALA A 243 -4.93 -1.08 17.72
N THR A 244 -4.66 -2.35 17.91
CA THR A 244 -5.60 -3.46 17.77
C THR A 244 -5.40 -4.39 18.95
N TYR A 245 -6.47 -4.77 19.64
CA TYR A 245 -6.46 -5.75 20.71
C TYR A 245 -7.35 -6.94 20.34
N LYS A 246 -6.76 -8.14 20.33
CA LYS A 246 -7.45 -9.38 20.02
C LYS A 246 -8.20 -9.86 21.26
N ILE A 247 -9.52 -9.95 21.16
CA ILE A 247 -10.39 -10.48 22.24
C ILE A 247 -10.43 -12.01 22.16
N ASN A 248 -10.49 -12.55 20.94
CA ASN A 248 -10.44 -13.99 20.66
C ASN A 248 -10.04 -14.19 19.18
N ASP A 249 -10.01 -15.44 18.69
CA ASP A 249 -9.57 -15.76 17.33
C ASP A 249 -10.40 -15.13 16.23
N LYS A 250 -11.63 -14.72 16.52
CA LYS A 250 -12.53 -14.10 15.54
C LYS A 250 -12.69 -12.61 15.72
N LEU A 251 -12.48 -12.08 16.94
CA LEU A 251 -12.88 -10.73 17.30
C LEU A 251 -11.69 -9.94 17.83
N SER A 252 -11.51 -8.75 17.30
CA SER A 252 -10.58 -7.73 17.82
C SER A 252 -11.26 -6.37 17.85
N ILE A 253 -10.83 -5.52 18.77
CA ILE A 253 -11.16 -4.09 18.77
C ILE A 253 -10.00 -3.31 18.19
N LEU A 254 -10.28 -2.16 17.58
CA LEU A 254 -9.26 -1.29 17.01
C LEU A 254 -9.57 0.18 17.26
N ALA A 255 -8.50 0.96 17.35
CA ALA A 255 -8.57 2.40 17.40
C ALA A 255 -7.38 3.00 16.62
N ARG A 256 -7.60 4.18 16.03
CA ARG A 256 -6.59 4.96 15.34
C ARG A 256 -6.92 6.44 15.44
N LEU A 257 -5.89 7.25 15.65
CA LEU A 257 -5.93 8.70 15.63
C LEU A 257 -4.89 9.17 14.60
N ASP A 258 -5.32 9.98 13.65
CA ASP A 258 -4.46 10.73 12.74
C ASP A 258 -4.60 12.22 13.04
N GLN A 259 -3.51 12.92 13.02
CA GLN A 259 -3.46 14.39 13.00
C GLN A 259 -2.56 14.78 11.83
N ALA A 260 -3.08 15.53 10.89
CA ALA A 260 -2.35 16.02 9.74
C ALA A 260 -2.53 17.52 9.62
N ASP A 261 -1.47 18.17 9.19
CA ASP A 261 -1.40 19.61 8.97
C ASP A 261 -0.56 19.80 7.70
N ASP A 262 -1.17 20.37 6.67
CA ASP A 262 -0.53 20.53 5.36
C ASP A 262 0.45 21.70 5.34
N ASN A 263 0.31 22.68 6.26
CA ASN A 263 1.22 23.81 6.40
C ASN A 263 1.29 24.29 7.86
N ILE A 264 2.26 23.81 8.61
CA ILE A 264 2.46 24.14 10.04
C ILE A 264 2.66 25.64 10.35
N SER A 265 2.87 26.47 9.34
CA SER A 265 2.97 27.93 9.46
C SER A 265 1.64 28.65 9.24
N ARG A 266 0.58 27.88 8.95
CA ARG A 266 -0.76 28.39 8.65
C ARG A 266 -1.75 27.84 9.66
N GLU A 267 -2.48 28.70 10.31
CA GLU A 267 -3.61 28.29 11.13
C GLU A 267 -4.80 27.89 10.23
N SER A 268 -5.58 26.91 10.65
CA SER A 268 -6.86 26.51 10.04
C SER A 268 -6.83 25.51 8.87
N ASP A 269 -5.73 24.82 8.60
CA ASP A 269 -5.66 23.77 7.58
C ASP A 269 -5.36 22.36 8.15
N GLY A 270 -5.24 22.26 9.47
CA GLY A 270 -5.10 20.99 10.17
C GLY A 270 -6.38 20.14 10.15
N VAL A 271 -6.21 18.82 10.22
CA VAL A 271 -7.30 17.85 10.32
C VAL A 271 -6.96 16.76 11.34
N ARG A 272 -7.95 16.40 12.15
CA ARG A 272 -7.88 15.25 13.05
C ARG A 272 -8.87 14.18 12.59
N ALA A 273 -8.41 12.95 12.44
CA ALA A 273 -9.27 11.82 12.08
C ALA A 273 -9.18 10.73 13.16
N ILE A 274 -10.35 10.25 13.63
CA ILE A 274 -10.46 9.17 14.61
C ILE A 274 -11.21 8.03 13.94
N ILE A 275 -10.69 6.82 14.08
CA ILE A 275 -11.35 5.58 13.68
C ILE A 275 -11.36 4.65 14.87
N THR A 276 -12.53 4.17 15.26
CA THR A 276 -12.68 3.11 16.27
C THR A 276 -13.67 2.07 15.79
N GLY A 277 -13.51 0.84 16.21
CA GLY A 277 -14.43 -0.21 15.79
C GLY A 277 -13.98 -1.61 16.14
N VAL A 278 -14.60 -2.54 15.47
CA VAL A 278 -14.44 -3.97 15.67
C VAL A 278 -13.99 -4.62 14.37
N HIS A 279 -13.10 -5.58 14.45
CA HIS A 279 -12.66 -6.44 13.35
C HIS A 279 -13.13 -7.86 13.64
N TYR A 280 -14.00 -8.40 12.80
CA TYR A 280 -14.59 -9.71 12.95
C TYR A 280 -14.27 -10.61 11.75
N ASN A 281 -13.58 -11.71 12.00
CA ASN A 281 -13.32 -12.77 11.02
C ASN A 281 -14.57 -13.68 10.92
N ALA A 282 -15.48 -13.34 10.02
CA ALA A 282 -16.78 -14.01 9.89
C ALA A 282 -16.64 -15.43 9.32
N ALA A 283 -15.72 -15.61 8.33
CA ALA A 283 -15.41 -16.89 7.71
C ALA A 283 -13.98 -16.86 7.13
N LYS A 284 -13.50 -18.01 6.63
CA LYS A 284 -12.21 -18.05 5.92
C LYS A 284 -12.23 -17.07 4.75
N GLY A 285 -11.30 -16.12 4.75
CA GLY A 285 -11.19 -15.09 3.72
C GLY A 285 -12.15 -13.90 3.89
N LEU A 286 -13.19 -13.98 4.73
CA LEU A 286 -14.16 -12.90 4.92
C LEU A 286 -14.00 -12.22 6.28
N THR A 287 -13.74 -10.92 6.23
CA THR A 287 -13.66 -10.04 7.40
C THR A 287 -14.70 -8.94 7.30
N ILE A 288 -15.37 -8.64 8.40
CA ILE A 288 -16.35 -7.57 8.57
C ILE A 288 -15.85 -6.65 9.68
N ALA A 289 -15.91 -5.33 9.45
CA ALA A 289 -15.43 -4.37 10.44
C ALA A 289 -16.35 -3.13 10.50
N PRO A 290 -17.34 -3.13 11.41
CA PRO A 290 -18.06 -1.91 11.74
C PRO A 290 -17.12 -0.93 12.43
N THR A 291 -17.12 0.33 11.96
CA THR A 291 -16.30 1.42 12.50
C THR A 291 -17.11 2.69 12.59
N ILE A 292 -16.80 3.49 13.61
CA ILE A 292 -17.19 4.89 13.72
C ILE A 292 -15.97 5.70 13.26
N ARG A 293 -16.22 6.72 12.46
CA ARG A 293 -15.20 7.65 11.98
C ARG A 293 -15.62 9.07 12.27
N VAL A 294 -14.67 9.82 12.77
CA VAL A 294 -14.80 11.26 12.99
C VAL A 294 -13.66 11.93 12.24
N GLN A 295 -13.98 12.87 11.38
CA GLN A 295 -12.99 13.74 10.73
C GLN A 295 -13.31 15.17 11.13
N ALA A 296 -12.45 15.76 11.93
CA ALA A 296 -12.58 17.10 12.48
C ALA A 296 -11.51 18.00 11.85
N PRO A 297 -11.87 18.86 10.89
CA PRO A 297 -10.97 19.92 10.44
C PRO A 297 -10.71 20.87 11.59
N GLU A 298 -9.61 21.60 11.55
CA GLU A 298 -9.29 22.61 12.56
C GLU A 298 -10.32 23.75 12.56
N VAL A 299 -10.87 24.06 11.39
CA VAL A 299 -11.96 25.03 11.21
C VAL A 299 -13.08 24.40 10.42
N GLY A 300 -14.31 24.53 10.93
CA GLY A 300 -15.51 23.96 10.33
C GLY A 300 -16.11 22.82 11.14
N ASP A 301 -17.16 22.21 10.59
CA ASP A 301 -17.89 21.14 11.26
C ASP A 301 -17.21 19.80 11.10
N SER A 302 -17.30 18.97 12.12
CA SER A 302 -16.81 17.59 12.06
C SER A 302 -17.71 16.71 11.21
N GLU A 303 -17.11 15.92 10.33
CA GLU A 303 -17.77 14.87 9.57
C GLU A 303 -17.77 13.56 10.39
N ASN A 304 -18.96 13.05 10.69
CA ASN A 304 -19.14 11.82 11.45
C ASN A 304 -19.77 10.76 10.56
N SER A 305 -19.25 9.54 10.59
CA SER A 305 -19.83 8.45 9.80
C SER A 305 -19.74 7.10 10.51
N ILE A 306 -20.74 6.25 10.22
CA ILE A 306 -20.71 4.84 10.54
C ILE A 306 -20.39 4.08 9.26
N VAL A 307 -19.36 3.24 9.31
CA VAL A 307 -18.88 2.51 8.13
C VAL A 307 -18.79 1.03 8.43
N LEU A 308 -19.56 0.23 7.71
CA LEU A 308 -19.44 -1.21 7.73
C LEU A 308 -18.49 -1.66 6.63
N ASN A 309 -17.26 -1.99 6.99
CA ASN A 309 -16.22 -2.36 6.05
C ASN A 309 -16.18 -3.88 5.86
N PHE A 310 -15.91 -4.29 4.62
CA PHE A 310 -15.79 -5.69 4.25
C PHE A 310 -14.47 -5.93 3.51
N GLN A 311 -13.82 -7.04 3.83
CA GLN A 311 -12.68 -7.56 3.09
C GLN A 311 -12.93 -9.02 2.75
N PHE A 312 -12.75 -9.37 1.48
CA PHE A 312 -12.67 -10.75 1.03
C PHE A 312 -11.29 -11.04 0.45
N LYS A 313 -10.70 -12.19 0.81
CA LYS A 313 -9.41 -12.68 0.32
C LYS A 313 -9.55 -14.10 -0.20
N PHE A 314 -8.95 -14.38 -1.35
CA PHE A 314 -8.90 -15.71 -1.98
C PHE A 314 -7.52 -16.00 -2.56
#